data_8b6c7b64011eecc1017b89baf5ce8f98
#
_entry.id   8b6c7b64011eecc1017b89baf5ce8f98
#
_cell.length_a   1.000
_cell.length_b   1.000
_cell.length_c   1.000
_cell.angle_alpha   90.00
_cell.angle_beta   90.00
_cell.angle_gamma   90.00
#
_symmetry.space_group_name_H-M   'P 1'
#
loop_
_entity.id
_entity.type
_entity.pdbx_description
1 polymer ?
#
loop_
_entity_poly.entity_id
_entity_poly.type
_entity_poly.pdbx_seq_one_letter_code
_entity_poly.pdbx_strand_id
1 'polypeptide(L)'
;MIKEDTPRGLGGWLTLLCISLIVTPIWILVESRDTPAMFTDGSWAALTTPGAEAYIPHYKSLAIAGVCFQLARLLFSVILLILFSREHYLFPRAYIAFRVFDLSFHLLDSWLAVLVFDGYADVSMFGTHTAQQLLLTGIPSAIWIPYILKSRRVKVTFVRGKAGSE
;
A
#
# COMPACT_ATOMS: atom_id res chain seq x y z
N MET A 1 -6.18 23.76 -37.80
CA MET A 1 -6.45 23.19 -36.46
C MET A 1 -5.75 21.83 -36.43
N ILE A 2 -4.50 21.77 -35.98
CA ILE A 2 -3.73 20.51 -35.88
C ILE A 2 -4.32 19.78 -34.69
N LYS A 3 -5.05 18.67 -34.92
CA LYS A 3 -5.41 17.71 -33.89
C LYS A 3 -4.09 17.10 -33.42
N GLU A 4 -3.54 17.55 -32.32
CA GLU A 4 -2.45 16.83 -31.63
C GLU A 4 -3.00 15.45 -31.28
N ASP A 5 -2.62 14.46 -32.06
CA ASP A 5 -2.86 13.05 -31.77
C ASP A 5 -2.16 12.69 -30.47
N THR A 6 -2.89 12.78 -29.38
CA THR A 6 -2.37 12.34 -28.07
C THR A 6 -2.14 10.83 -28.19
N PRO A 7 -0.89 10.35 -28.16
CA PRO A 7 -0.59 8.95 -28.42
C PRO A 7 -1.28 8.08 -27.36
N ARG A 8 -2.18 7.20 -27.81
CA ARG A 8 -2.80 6.16 -26.96
C ARG A 8 -1.77 5.09 -26.64
N GLY A 9 -1.90 4.48 -25.44
CA GLY A 9 -1.08 3.34 -25.03
C GLY A 9 -0.15 3.62 -23.85
N LEU A 10 0.49 2.58 -23.37
CA LEU A 10 1.24 2.52 -22.11
C LEU A 10 2.67 3.11 -22.18
N GLY A 11 2.99 3.95 -23.18
CA GLY A 11 4.31 4.55 -23.34
C GLY A 11 4.59 5.78 -22.46
N GLY A 12 5.86 6.20 -22.41
CA GLY A 12 6.31 7.37 -21.66
C GLY A 12 6.14 7.21 -20.13
N TRP A 13 5.58 8.20 -19.45
CA TRP A 13 5.39 8.18 -18.00
C TRP A 13 4.50 7.02 -17.50
N LEU A 14 3.60 6.49 -18.34
CA LEU A 14 2.80 5.31 -18.02
C LEU A 14 3.65 4.03 -17.93
N THR A 15 4.77 3.94 -18.63
CA THR A 15 5.73 2.83 -18.49
C THR A 15 6.38 2.85 -17.10
N LEU A 16 6.78 4.03 -16.60
CA LEU A 16 7.32 4.17 -15.25
C LEU A 16 6.29 3.82 -14.18
N LEU A 17 5.03 4.23 -14.38
CA LEU A 17 3.93 3.82 -13.51
C LEU A 17 3.72 2.31 -13.54
N CYS A 18 3.82 1.66 -14.71
CA CYS A 18 3.74 0.21 -14.86
C CYS A 18 4.84 -0.49 -14.06
N ILE A 19 6.08 -0.04 -14.17
CA ILE A 19 7.21 -0.56 -13.40
C ILE A 19 6.93 -0.41 -11.89
N SER A 20 6.48 0.75 -11.45
CA SER A 20 6.12 0.98 -10.05
C SER A 20 5.02 0.02 -9.57
N LEU A 21 4.02 -0.26 -10.40
CA LEU A 21 2.94 -1.21 -10.08
C LEU A 21 3.43 -2.66 -9.98
N ILE A 22 4.41 -3.06 -10.79
CA ILE A 22 5.01 -4.40 -10.73
C ILE A 22 5.91 -4.53 -9.49
N VAL A 23 6.69 -3.49 -9.18
CA VAL A 23 7.59 -3.49 -8.03
C VAL A 23 6.81 -3.50 -6.70
N THR A 24 5.64 -2.85 -6.63
CA THR A 24 4.85 -2.74 -5.39
C THR A 24 4.52 -4.09 -4.75
N PRO A 25 3.89 -5.09 -5.43
CA PRO A 25 3.60 -6.39 -4.81
C PRO A 25 4.86 -7.17 -4.45
N ILE A 26 5.93 -7.05 -5.24
CA ILE A 26 7.22 -7.68 -4.93
C ILE A 26 7.78 -7.10 -3.63
N TRP A 27 7.75 -5.78 -3.49
CA TRP A 27 8.21 -5.10 -2.27
C TRP A 27 7.42 -5.52 -1.04
N ILE A 28 6.08 -5.60 -1.16
CA ILE A 28 5.19 -6.08 -0.08
C ILE A 28 5.58 -7.51 0.35
N LEU A 29 5.88 -8.41 -0.59
CA LEU A 29 6.31 -9.77 -0.28
C LEU A 29 7.69 -9.80 0.42
N VAL A 30 8.63 -8.98 -0.03
CA VAL A 30 9.94 -8.84 0.62
C VAL A 30 9.81 -8.30 2.05
N GLU A 31 8.96 -7.31 2.25
CA GLU A 31 8.66 -6.72 3.56
C GLU A 31 7.99 -7.73 4.51
N SER A 32 7.17 -8.64 3.96
CA SER A 32 6.44 -9.67 4.73
C SER A 32 7.25 -10.92 5.02
N ARG A 33 8.48 -11.06 4.52
CA ARG A 33 9.26 -12.32 4.57
C ARG A 33 9.50 -12.84 5.98
N ASP A 34 9.66 -11.92 6.95
CA ASP A 34 9.97 -12.27 8.33
C ASP A 34 8.68 -12.46 9.19
N THR A 35 7.51 -12.12 8.64
CA THR A 35 6.22 -12.26 9.34
C THR A 35 5.90 -13.70 9.80
N PRO A 36 6.17 -14.77 9.00
CA PRO A 36 5.94 -16.14 9.47
C PRO A 36 6.81 -16.54 10.66
N ALA A 37 8.05 -16.05 10.74
CA ALA A 37 8.96 -16.36 11.84
C ALA A 37 8.41 -15.89 13.19
N MET A 38 7.73 -14.75 13.21
CA MET A 38 7.09 -14.21 14.41
C MET A 38 6.12 -15.20 15.07
N PHE A 39 5.49 -16.09 14.30
CA PHE A 39 4.55 -17.10 14.83
C PHE A 39 5.22 -18.43 15.23
N THR A 40 6.48 -18.64 14.86
CA THR A 40 7.18 -19.94 15.00
C THR A 40 8.37 -19.89 15.92
N ASP A 41 8.97 -18.74 16.18
CA ASP A 41 10.19 -18.55 16.99
C ASP A 41 9.95 -18.51 18.51
N GLY A 42 8.71 -18.69 18.96
CA GLY A 42 8.34 -18.66 20.38
C GLY A 42 8.04 -17.24 20.91
N SER A 43 8.39 -16.19 20.19
CA SER A 43 8.10 -14.80 20.59
C SER A 43 6.59 -14.53 20.66
N TRP A 44 5.83 -15.17 19.76
CA TRP A 44 4.37 -15.09 19.75
C TRP A 44 3.76 -15.51 21.09
N ALA A 45 4.15 -16.69 21.59
CA ALA A 45 3.65 -17.20 22.86
C ALA A 45 4.04 -16.29 24.03
N ALA A 46 5.30 -15.83 24.06
CA ALA A 46 5.82 -14.94 25.10
C ALA A 46 5.05 -13.59 25.16
N LEU A 47 4.73 -13.01 24.01
CA LEU A 47 4.10 -11.70 23.93
C LEU A 47 2.57 -11.74 24.07
N THR A 48 1.93 -12.89 23.75
CA THR A 48 0.46 -12.99 23.71
C THR A 48 -0.18 -13.79 24.84
N THR A 49 0.63 -14.56 25.65
CA THR A 49 0.09 -15.39 26.73
C THR A 49 0.01 -14.58 28.02
N PRO A 50 -1.19 -14.38 28.62
CA PRO A 50 -1.34 -13.71 29.91
C PRO A 50 -0.54 -14.44 30.99
N GLY A 51 0.28 -13.71 31.73
CA GLY A 51 1.14 -14.26 32.79
C GLY A 51 2.56 -14.60 32.33
N ALA A 52 2.89 -14.52 31.06
CA ALA A 52 4.26 -14.56 30.58
C ALA A 52 5.00 -13.25 30.95
N GLU A 53 6.31 -13.35 31.21
CA GLU A 53 7.15 -12.21 31.62
C GLU A 53 7.14 -11.07 30.58
N ALA A 54 7.10 -11.43 29.28
CA ALA A 54 7.06 -10.48 28.16
C ALA A 54 5.65 -10.17 27.64
N TYR A 55 4.60 -10.54 28.37
CA TYR A 55 3.23 -10.32 27.91
C TYR A 55 2.89 -8.84 27.70
N ILE A 56 2.38 -8.50 26.51
CA ILE A 56 1.92 -7.15 26.17
C ILE A 56 0.44 -7.21 25.83
N PRO A 57 -0.42 -6.51 26.61
CA PRO A 57 -1.86 -6.42 26.32
C PRO A 57 -2.12 -5.87 24.92
N HIS A 58 -3.12 -6.44 24.23
CA HIS A 58 -3.52 -6.05 22.87
C HIS A 58 -2.50 -6.30 21.75
N TYR A 59 -1.26 -6.75 22.03
CA TYR A 59 -0.26 -7.09 21.01
C TYR A 59 -0.80 -8.08 19.97
N LYS A 60 -1.50 -9.12 20.43
CA LYS A 60 -2.13 -10.12 19.55
C LYS A 60 -3.05 -9.49 18.51
N SER A 61 -3.90 -8.54 18.94
CA SER A 61 -4.85 -7.86 18.05
C SER A 61 -4.13 -6.96 17.05
N LEU A 62 -3.11 -6.23 17.50
CA LEU A 62 -2.28 -5.38 16.64
C LEU A 62 -1.55 -6.21 15.57
N ALA A 63 -0.90 -7.30 15.98
CA ALA A 63 -0.16 -8.16 15.07
C ALA A 63 -1.06 -8.83 14.01
N ILE A 64 -2.24 -9.33 14.41
CA ILE A 64 -3.21 -9.90 13.48
C ILE A 64 -3.73 -8.82 12.51
N ALA A 65 -4.06 -7.63 13.01
CA ALA A 65 -4.48 -6.52 12.17
C ALA A 65 -3.40 -6.15 11.12
N GLY A 66 -2.13 -6.11 11.53
CA GLY A 66 -0.99 -5.87 10.63
C GLY A 66 -0.90 -6.93 9.52
N VAL A 67 -1.04 -8.23 9.85
CA VAL A 67 -1.02 -9.31 8.85
C VAL A 67 -2.21 -9.20 7.89
N CYS A 68 -3.42 -8.95 8.41
CA CYS A 68 -4.61 -8.76 7.56
C CYS A 68 -4.44 -7.59 6.60
N PHE A 69 -3.87 -6.50 7.09
CA PHE A 69 -3.58 -5.34 6.26
C PHE A 69 -2.54 -5.64 5.18
N GLN A 70 -1.47 -6.34 5.51
CA GLN A 70 -0.43 -6.73 4.56
C GLN A 70 -1.01 -7.58 3.42
N LEU A 71 -1.90 -8.52 3.75
CA LEU A 71 -2.64 -9.31 2.76
C LEU A 71 -3.57 -8.44 1.91
N ALA A 72 -4.28 -7.49 2.52
CA ALA A 72 -5.14 -6.56 1.79
C ALA A 72 -4.34 -5.67 0.83
N ARG A 73 -3.18 -5.15 1.26
CA ARG A 73 -2.24 -4.39 0.40
C ARG A 73 -1.80 -5.21 -0.81
N LEU A 74 -1.37 -6.46 -0.56
CA LEU A 74 -0.92 -7.36 -1.62
C LEU A 74 -2.04 -7.61 -2.64
N LEU A 75 -3.23 -7.99 -2.16
CA LEU A 75 -4.39 -8.24 -3.02
C LEU A 75 -4.77 -6.99 -3.84
N PHE A 76 -4.82 -5.82 -3.18
CA PHE A 76 -5.17 -4.58 -3.85
C PHE A 76 -4.13 -4.18 -4.90
N SER A 77 -2.82 -4.39 -4.63
CA SER A 77 -1.76 -4.12 -5.60
C SER A 77 -1.87 -5.00 -6.85
N VAL A 78 -2.24 -6.27 -6.69
CA VAL A 78 -2.51 -7.19 -7.81
C VAL A 78 -3.74 -6.74 -8.60
N ILE A 79 -4.82 -6.34 -7.93
CA ILE A 79 -6.02 -5.79 -8.59
C ILE A 79 -5.65 -4.54 -9.42
N LEU A 80 -4.83 -3.64 -8.88
CA LEU A 80 -4.36 -2.46 -9.62
C LEU A 80 -3.58 -2.84 -10.87
N LEU A 81 -2.71 -3.85 -10.79
CA LEU A 81 -1.95 -4.34 -11.94
C LEU A 81 -2.88 -4.90 -13.03
N ILE A 82 -3.93 -5.65 -12.64
CA ILE A 82 -4.95 -6.16 -13.56
C ILE A 82 -5.74 -5.02 -14.20
N LEU A 83 -6.19 -4.04 -13.41
CA LEU A 83 -6.92 -2.89 -13.94
C LEU A 83 -6.07 -2.05 -14.89
N PHE A 84 -4.78 -1.89 -14.58
CA PHE A 84 -3.84 -1.18 -15.44
C PHE A 84 -3.62 -1.91 -16.77
N SER A 85 -3.32 -3.20 -16.74
CA SER A 85 -3.08 -4.00 -17.96
C SER A 85 -4.31 -4.13 -18.85
N ARG A 86 -5.50 -4.06 -18.27
CA ARG A 86 -6.76 -4.04 -19.00
C ARG A 86 -7.20 -2.64 -19.47
N GLU A 87 -6.42 -1.60 -19.20
CA GLU A 87 -6.76 -0.20 -19.50
C GLU A 87 -8.14 0.20 -18.95
N HIS A 88 -8.52 -0.36 -17.79
CA HIS A 88 -9.87 -0.24 -17.25
C HIS A 88 -10.12 1.16 -16.68
N TYR A 89 -11.29 1.74 -16.90
CA TYR A 89 -11.65 3.10 -16.48
C TYR A 89 -11.62 3.34 -14.96
N LEU A 90 -11.72 2.29 -14.16
CA LEU A 90 -11.62 2.37 -12.69
C LEU A 90 -10.18 2.52 -12.19
N PHE A 91 -9.18 2.18 -13.00
CA PHE A 91 -7.78 2.19 -12.57
C PHE A 91 -7.35 3.52 -11.90
N PRO A 92 -7.61 4.71 -12.48
CA PRO A 92 -7.18 5.97 -11.87
C PRO A 92 -7.75 6.18 -10.46
N ARG A 93 -9.04 5.86 -10.28
CA ARG A 93 -9.72 5.99 -8.98
C ARG A 93 -9.23 4.95 -7.98
N ALA A 94 -9.09 3.70 -8.40
CA ALA A 94 -8.58 2.61 -7.57
C ALA A 94 -7.14 2.88 -7.12
N TYR A 95 -6.29 3.44 -8.00
CA TYR A 95 -4.92 3.81 -7.64
C TYR A 95 -4.89 4.88 -6.55
N ILE A 96 -5.68 5.94 -6.68
CA ILE A 96 -5.75 6.99 -5.67
C ILE A 96 -6.27 6.43 -4.35
N ALA A 97 -7.35 5.64 -4.39
CA ALA A 97 -7.91 4.98 -3.21
C ALA A 97 -6.88 4.09 -2.50
N PHE A 98 -6.12 3.31 -3.27
CA PHE A 98 -5.03 2.48 -2.73
C PHE A 98 -3.95 3.31 -2.03
N ARG A 99 -3.51 4.40 -2.64
CA ARG A 99 -2.47 5.25 -2.04
C ARG A 99 -2.95 5.96 -0.76
N VAL A 100 -4.19 6.44 -0.74
CA VAL A 100 -4.79 7.04 0.46
C VAL A 100 -4.92 5.99 1.56
N PHE A 101 -5.42 4.80 1.22
CA PHE A 101 -5.54 3.67 2.16
C PHE A 101 -4.17 3.28 2.75
N ASP A 102 -3.14 3.13 1.92
CA ASP A 102 -1.80 2.74 2.31
C ASP A 102 -1.16 3.76 3.27
N LEU A 103 -1.22 5.07 2.94
CA LEU A 103 -0.73 6.14 3.80
C LEU A 103 -1.50 6.23 5.13
N SER A 104 -2.83 6.14 5.08
CA SER A 104 -3.67 6.23 6.28
C SER A 104 -3.40 5.07 7.23
N PHE A 105 -3.16 3.88 6.68
CA PHE A 105 -2.87 2.72 7.51
C PHE A 105 -1.51 2.82 8.19
N HIS A 106 -0.45 3.24 7.50
CA HIS A 106 0.85 3.40 8.13
C HIS A 106 0.81 4.38 9.31
N LEU A 107 0.02 5.45 9.20
CA LEU A 107 -0.19 6.38 10.30
C LEU A 107 -0.99 5.75 11.45
N LEU A 108 -2.05 5.02 11.13
CA LEU A 108 -2.90 4.34 12.10
C LEU A 108 -2.13 3.23 12.83
N ASP A 109 -1.39 2.40 12.11
CA ASP A 109 -0.58 1.32 12.65
C ASP A 109 0.49 1.86 13.62
N SER A 110 1.18 2.92 13.22
CA SER A 110 2.17 3.58 14.07
C SER A 110 1.56 4.19 15.33
N TRP A 111 0.37 4.79 15.22
CA TRP A 111 -0.34 5.32 16.37
C TRP A 111 -0.82 4.22 17.32
N LEU A 112 -1.36 3.13 16.79
CA LEU A 112 -1.77 1.96 17.57
C LEU A 112 -0.56 1.28 18.22
N ALA A 113 0.57 1.20 17.55
CA ALA A 113 1.81 0.66 18.12
C ALA A 113 2.25 1.47 19.34
N VAL A 114 2.25 2.80 19.27
CA VAL A 114 2.55 3.66 20.43
C VAL A 114 1.62 3.35 21.60
N LEU A 115 0.31 3.21 21.37
CA LEU A 115 -0.67 2.90 22.43
C LEU A 115 -0.48 1.50 23.04
N VAL A 116 -0.14 0.50 22.23
CA VAL A 116 0.02 -0.89 22.67
C VAL A 116 1.32 -1.09 23.43
N PHE A 117 2.40 -0.40 23.00
CA PHE A 117 3.72 -0.52 23.61
C PHE A 117 3.99 0.52 24.70
N ASP A 118 3.01 1.35 25.05
CA ASP A 118 3.15 2.34 26.14
C ASP A 118 3.53 1.65 27.46
N GLY A 119 4.65 2.08 28.05
CA GLY A 119 5.21 1.48 29.26
C GLY A 119 5.99 0.16 29.07
N TYR A 120 6.04 -0.42 27.86
CA TYR A 120 6.77 -1.66 27.56
C TYR A 120 8.01 -1.45 26.69
N ALA A 121 7.94 -0.50 25.77
CA ALA A 121 9.05 -0.16 24.88
C ALA A 121 9.01 1.32 24.51
N ASP A 122 10.17 1.91 24.23
CA ASP A 122 10.26 3.29 23.71
C ASP A 122 9.94 3.30 22.22
N VAL A 123 8.65 3.38 21.92
CA VAL A 123 8.12 3.41 20.55
C VAL A 123 7.65 4.83 20.20
N SER A 124 8.27 5.41 19.19
CA SER A 124 7.89 6.72 18.67
C SER A 124 6.96 6.59 17.47
N MET A 125 5.89 7.39 17.42
CA MET A 125 4.95 7.45 16.28
C MET A 125 5.66 7.74 14.95
N PHE A 126 6.74 8.53 14.98
CA PHE A 126 7.57 8.87 13.83
C PHE A 126 8.98 8.28 13.97
N GLY A 127 9.09 7.06 14.47
CA GLY A 127 10.35 6.33 14.48
C GLY A 127 10.92 6.12 13.09
N THR A 128 12.19 5.72 13.02
CA THR A 128 12.92 5.55 11.74
C THR A 128 12.16 4.66 10.76
N HIS A 129 11.57 3.56 11.24
CA HIS A 129 10.79 2.65 10.40
C HIS A 129 9.54 3.33 9.81
N THR A 130 8.73 4.00 10.65
CA THR A 130 7.52 4.71 10.19
C THR A 130 7.87 5.84 9.23
N ALA A 131 8.89 6.62 9.53
CA ALA A 131 9.36 7.70 8.65
C ALA A 131 9.79 7.14 7.28
N GLN A 132 10.51 6.01 7.26
CA GLN A 132 10.91 5.34 6.02
C GLN A 132 9.69 4.87 5.22
N GLN A 133 8.70 4.22 5.85
CA GLN A 133 7.48 3.76 5.18
C GLN A 133 6.67 4.94 4.61
N LEU A 134 6.53 6.02 5.36
CA LEU A 134 5.85 7.23 4.90
C LEU A 134 6.56 7.88 3.70
N LEU A 135 7.89 7.87 3.66
CA LEU A 135 8.65 8.37 2.52
C LEU A 135 8.50 7.45 1.29
N LEU A 136 8.63 6.13 1.47
CA LEU A 136 8.49 5.15 0.40
C LEU A 136 7.10 5.13 -0.23
N THR A 137 6.06 5.44 0.55
CA THR A 137 4.68 5.52 0.06
C THR A 137 4.30 6.95 -0.37
N GLY A 138 4.74 7.95 0.37
CA GLY A 138 4.39 9.36 0.16
C GLY A 138 5.01 9.96 -1.10
N ILE A 139 6.30 9.72 -1.34
CA ILE A 139 6.98 10.26 -2.53
C ILE A 139 6.34 9.76 -3.83
N PRO A 140 6.15 8.46 -4.05
CA PRO A 140 5.41 7.99 -5.24
C PRO A 140 3.99 8.55 -5.30
N SER A 141 3.29 8.67 -4.18
CA SER A 141 1.94 9.23 -4.15
C SER A 141 1.91 10.68 -4.60
N ALA A 142 2.84 11.50 -4.12
CA ALA A 142 2.96 12.91 -4.51
C ALA A 142 3.28 13.11 -6.00
N ILE A 143 3.96 12.15 -6.63
CA ILE A 143 4.28 12.19 -8.07
C ILE A 143 3.10 11.66 -8.90
N TRP A 144 2.61 10.48 -8.57
CA TRP A 144 1.66 9.76 -9.43
C TRP A 144 0.22 10.25 -9.30
N ILE A 145 -0.25 10.69 -8.11
CA ILE A 145 -1.61 11.18 -7.96
C ILE A 145 -1.87 12.41 -8.83
N PRO A 146 -1.03 13.49 -8.79
CA PRO A 146 -1.21 14.63 -9.70
C PRO A 146 -1.08 14.25 -11.17
N TYR A 147 -0.16 13.33 -11.51
CA TYR A 147 -0.01 12.86 -12.87
C TYR A 147 -1.29 12.17 -13.37
N ILE A 148 -1.84 11.24 -12.60
CA ILE A 148 -3.06 10.51 -12.94
C ILE A 148 -4.25 11.44 -13.10
N LEU A 149 -4.39 12.45 -12.24
CA LEU A 149 -5.50 13.41 -12.28
C LEU A 149 -5.42 14.38 -13.47
N LYS A 150 -4.21 14.85 -13.81
CA LYS A 150 -4.01 15.90 -14.82
C LYS A 150 -3.71 15.36 -16.22
N SER A 151 -3.17 14.16 -16.35
CA SER A 151 -2.69 13.62 -17.62
C SER A 151 -3.82 13.33 -18.61
N ARG A 152 -3.77 14.00 -19.77
CA ARG A 152 -4.64 13.71 -20.91
C ARG A 152 -4.47 12.26 -21.41
N ARG A 153 -3.22 11.76 -21.37
CA ARG A 153 -2.89 10.39 -21.78
C ARG A 153 -3.61 9.36 -20.92
N VAL A 154 -3.64 9.51 -19.59
CA VAL A 154 -4.39 8.64 -18.67
C VAL A 154 -5.88 8.62 -19.05
N LYS A 155 -6.46 9.79 -19.31
CA LYS A 155 -7.89 9.91 -19.64
C LYS A 155 -8.26 9.23 -20.96
N VAL A 156 -7.38 9.15 -21.96
CA VAL A 156 -7.66 8.50 -23.25
C VAL A 156 -7.25 7.03 -23.28
N THR A 157 -6.35 6.58 -22.39
CA THR A 157 -5.91 5.19 -22.30
C THR A 157 -6.89 4.35 -21.46
N PHE A 158 -7.30 4.85 -20.28
CA PHE A 158 -8.18 4.12 -19.37
C PHE A 158 -9.66 4.39 -19.65
N VAL A 159 -10.16 3.80 -20.71
CA VAL A 159 -11.56 3.98 -21.19
C VAL A 159 -12.36 2.68 -21.27
N ARG A 160 -11.70 1.51 -21.21
CA ARG A 160 -12.37 0.21 -21.35
C ARG A 160 -13.33 -0.04 -20.17
N GLY A 161 -14.53 -0.52 -20.46
CA GLY A 161 -15.58 -0.78 -19.47
C GLY A 161 -16.54 0.39 -19.23
N LYS A 162 -16.31 1.57 -19.87
CA LYS A 162 -17.25 2.69 -19.77
C LYS A 162 -18.40 2.64 -20.79
N ALA A 163 -18.29 1.78 -21.82
CA ALA A 163 -19.22 1.66 -22.94
C ALA A 163 -20.48 0.83 -22.63
N GLY A 164 -20.94 0.76 -21.37
CA GLY A 164 -22.11 -0.03 -20.98
C GLY A 164 -23.10 0.70 -20.07
N SER A 165 -23.03 2.03 -19.98
CA SER A 165 -23.93 2.85 -19.15
C SER A 165 -24.61 3.97 -19.95
N GLU A 166 -24.97 3.70 -21.22
CA GLU A 166 -25.96 4.50 -21.97
C GLU A 166 -27.19 3.67 -22.27
#